data_84670a6d33f7e57f89c48e3f55792435
#
_entry.id   84670a6d33f7e57f89c48e3f55792435
#
_cell.length_a   1.000
_cell.length_b   1.000
_cell.length_c   1.000
_cell.angle_alpha   90.00
_cell.angle_beta   90.00
_cell.angle_gamma   90.00
#
_symmetry.space_group_name_H-M   'P 1'
#
loop_
_entity.id
_entity.type
_entity.pdbx_description
1 polymer ?
#
loop_
_entity_poly.entity_id
_entity_poly.type
_entity_poly.pdbx_seq_one_letter_code
_entity_poly.pdbx_strand_id
1 'polypeptide(L)'
;MVEKEEGGPGGISEEEAAQYDRQIRLWGLEAQKRLRASRVLLVGMKGLGAEVAKNLILAGVKGLTMLDHQQVSQEDTRAQFLIPVGSLGRNRAEASLERAQNLNPMVDVKADPESVENKPEEFFTQFDAVCLTCCSRDVMVKIDQICHKNSIKFFTGDVFGYHGYMFANLGEHEFVEEKTKVTKVSPGVEDGPDTKKAKLDSSETTMVKKRVVFCQLKEALAVDWSSEKAKAALKRTTPDYFLLQVLLKFRTDKGRDPLPQSYAEDSKLLLQIRSDVLDSLGVSMDLLPDDFISYCFSEMAPVCAVVGGVLGQEVVKARFLGSTCLAALPAEVLGGGSAVXALAPSPLPGTAAGQGPVSDGEACAAXWIPIAGRVWNPCPAPLCWKHNVLCPHLAPLSPALRAQHPRLPALKWLEVC
;
A
#
# COMPACT_ATOMS: atom_id res chain seq x y z
N MET A 1 -7.32 39.50 -29.35
CA MET A 1 -6.93 38.74 -28.15
C MET A 1 -8.19 38.15 -27.54
N VAL A 2 -8.37 36.83 -27.68
CA VAL A 2 -9.48 36.14 -27.05
C VAL A 2 -9.00 35.77 -25.64
N GLU A 3 -9.56 36.41 -24.63
CA GLU A 3 -9.35 35.99 -23.24
C GLU A 3 -9.87 34.54 -23.11
N LYS A 4 -8.97 33.61 -22.82
CA LYS A 4 -9.37 32.25 -22.44
C LYS A 4 -10.11 32.34 -21.11
N GLU A 5 -11.41 32.08 -21.12
CA GLU A 5 -12.17 31.84 -19.91
C GLU A 5 -11.57 30.64 -19.19
N GLU A 6 -10.86 30.88 -18.10
CA GLU A 6 -10.35 29.83 -17.22
C GLU A 6 -11.49 29.27 -16.38
N GLY A 7 -11.92 28.10 -16.74
CA GLY A 7 -12.74 27.27 -15.87
C GLY A 7 -14.24 27.38 -16.07
N GLY A 8 -14.81 26.32 -16.60
CA GLY A 8 -16.22 26.03 -16.50
C GLY A 8 -16.68 25.95 -15.03
N PRO A 9 -17.99 25.83 -14.76
CA PRO A 9 -18.52 25.87 -13.39
C PRO A 9 -17.96 24.72 -12.53
N GLY A 10 -16.93 25.05 -11.75
CA GLY A 10 -16.33 24.11 -10.84
C GLY A 10 -14.81 24.05 -10.83
N GLY A 11 -14.10 24.84 -11.67
CA GLY A 11 -12.63 25.00 -11.61
C GLY A 11 -11.81 23.84 -12.20
N ILE A 12 -12.41 23.02 -13.06
CA ILE A 12 -11.71 22.02 -13.90
C ILE A 12 -12.00 22.37 -15.35
N SER A 13 -10.96 22.41 -16.21
CA SER A 13 -11.15 22.68 -17.63
C SER A 13 -11.88 21.52 -18.34
N GLU A 14 -12.43 21.78 -19.53
CA GLU A 14 -13.10 20.77 -20.33
C GLU A 14 -12.15 19.62 -20.68
N GLU A 15 -10.89 19.96 -20.98
CA GLU A 15 -9.86 18.95 -21.30
C GLU A 15 -9.58 18.05 -20.09
N GLU A 16 -9.45 18.63 -18.90
CA GLU A 16 -9.27 17.87 -17.67
C GLU A 16 -10.49 17.01 -17.34
N ALA A 17 -11.70 17.57 -17.51
CA ALA A 17 -12.95 16.83 -17.28
C ALA A 17 -13.04 15.62 -18.24
N ALA A 18 -12.64 15.79 -19.47
CA ALA A 18 -12.60 14.69 -20.45
C ALA A 18 -11.53 13.64 -20.09
N GLN A 19 -10.34 14.07 -19.71
CA GLN A 19 -9.24 13.18 -19.34
C GLN A 19 -9.56 12.35 -18.09
N TYR A 20 -10.17 12.98 -17.08
CA TYR A 20 -10.48 12.33 -15.80
C TYR A 20 -11.93 11.88 -15.68
N ASP A 21 -12.69 11.80 -16.77
CA ASP A 21 -14.11 11.45 -16.77
C ASP A 21 -14.43 10.19 -15.97
N ARG A 22 -13.66 9.11 -16.19
CA ARG A 22 -13.86 7.82 -15.50
C ARG A 22 -13.60 7.93 -14.01
N GLN A 23 -12.59 8.71 -13.63
CA GLN A 23 -12.24 8.94 -12.22
C GLN A 23 -13.34 9.77 -11.54
N ILE A 24 -13.77 10.85 -12.22
CA ILE A 24 -14.84 11.73 -11.72
C ILE A 24 -16.14 10.93 -11.52
N ARG A 25 -16.46 10.00 -12.40
CA ARG A 25 -17.63 9.12 -12.24
C ARG A 25 -17.48 8.16 -11.06
N LEU A 26 -16.25 7.78 -10.73
CA LEU A 26 -15.97 6.83 -9.63
C LEU A 26 -16.02 7.50 -8.27
N TRP A 27 -15.32 8.62 -8.08
CA TRP A 27 -15.19 9.25 -6.76
C TRP A 27 -15.72 10.68 -6.66
N GLY A 28 -16.26 11.20 -7.74
CA GLY A 28 -16.91 12.51 -7.75
C GLY A 28 -15.97 13.67 -8.08
N LEU A 29 -16.56 14.75 -8.56
CA LEU A 29 -15.84 15.95 -9.01
C LEU A 29 -15.05 16.61 -7.87
N GLU A 30 -15.63 16.69 -6.68
CA GLU A 30 -14.97 17.34 -5.54
C GLU A 30 -13.73 16.58 -5.07
N ALA A 31 -13.73 15.26 -5.16
CA ALA A 31 -12.56 14.44 -4.87
C ALA A 31 -11.45 14.70 -5.90
N GLN A 32 -11.81 14.79 -7.19
CA GLN A 32 -10.85 15.10 -8.25
C GLN A 32 -10.23 16.50 -8.07
N LYS A 33 -11.03 17.48 -7.67
CA LYS A 33 -10.53 18.84 -7.35
C LYS A 33 -9.51 18.83 -6.21
N ARG A 34 -9.79 18.07 -5.14
CA ARG A 34 -8.84 17.93 -4.01
C ARG A 34 -7.53 17.27 -4.46
N LEU A 35 -7.64 16.26 -5.34
CA LEU A 35 -6.49 15.58 -5.91
C LEU A 35 -5.63 16.56 -6.71
N ARG A 36 -6.27 17.30 -7.60
CA ARG A 36 -5.63 18.31 -8.45
C ARG A 36 -4.99 19.46 -7.65
N ALA A 37 -5.38 19.66 -6.40
CA ALA A 37 -4.77 20.66 -5.52
C ALA A 37 -3.55 20.13 -4.75
N SER A 38 -3.29 18.81 -4.80
CA SER A 38 -2.35 18.15 -3.87
C SER A 38 -0.95 17.97 -4.43
N ARG A 39 0.04 18.28 -3.60
CA ARG A 39 1.46 18.13 -3.90
C ARG A 39 2.02 16.95 -3.11
N VAL A 40 2.71 16.05 -3.80
CA VAL A 40 3.28 14.85 -3.19
C VAL A 40 4.80 14.84 -3.37
N LEU A 41 5.50 14.52 -2.28
CA LEU A 41 6.92 14.20 -2.31
C LEU A 41 7.08 12.67 -2.37
N LEU A 42 7.80 12.19 -3.35
CA LEU A 42 8.16 10.77 -3.47
C LEU A 42 9.67 10.64 -3.38
N VAL A 43 10.16 9.91 -2.39
CA VAL A 43 11.59 9.69 -2.17
C VAL A 43 11.94 8.26 -2.58
N GLY A 44 13.00 8.12 -3.38
CA GLY A 44 13.47 6.83 -3.88
C GLY A 44 12.82 6.47 -5.21
N MET A 45 13.62 6.43 -6.27
CA MET A 45 13.13 6.22 -7.65
C MET A 45 13.63 4.91 -8.25
N LYS A 46 13.67 3.84 -7.44
CA LYS A 46 13.83 2.48 -7.94
C LYS A 46 12.52 1.96 -8.57
N GLY A 47 12.38 0.67 -8.76
CA GLY A 47 11.20 0.06 -9.38
C GLY A 47 9.90 0.39 -8.65
N LEU A 48 9.89 0.29 -7.32
CA LEU A 48 8.71 0.65 -6.53
C LEU A 48 8.37 2.14 -6.66
N GLY A 49 9.37 3.01 -6.58
CA GLY A 49 9.17 4.45 -6.75
C GLY A 49 8.60 4.78 -8.14
N ALA A 50 9.07 4.13 -9.19
CA ALA A 50 8.55 4.32 -10.54
C ALA A 50 7.06 3.94 -10.65
N GLU A 51 6.65 2.84 -10.00
CA GLU A 51 5.26 2.40 -9.97
C GLU A 51 4.36 3.39 -9.20
N VAL A 52 4.83 3.89 -8.05
CA VAL A 52 4.11 4.90 -7.27
C VAL A 52 4.00 6.20 -8.07
N ALA A 53 5.11 6.67 -8.67
CA ALA A 53 5.14 7.88 -9.52
C ALA A 53 4.11 7.77 -10.65
N LYS A 54 4.12 6.67 -11.39
CA LYS A 54 3.17 6.40 -12.48
C LYS A 54 1.72 6.54 -11.98
N ASN A 55 1.39 5.88 -10.86
CA ASN A 55 0.02 5.87 -10.35
C ASN A 55 -0.45 7.26 -9.92
N LEU A 56 0.41 8.04 -9.25
CA LEU A 56 0.07 9.39 -8.79
C LEU A 56 -0.06 10.38 -9.97
N ILE A 57 0.86 10.30 -10.94
CA ILE A 57 0.84 11.15 -12.13
C ILE A 57 -0.43 10.88 -12.95
N LEU A 58 -0.73 9.60 -13.21
CA LEU A 58 -1.93 9.23 -13.97
C LEU A 58 -3.24 9.57 -13.23
N ALA A 59 -3.22 9.56 -11.90
CA ALA A 59 -4.38 9.99 -11.11
C ALA A 59 -4.63 11.50 -11.20
N GLY A 60 -3.61 12.30 -11.54
CA GLY A 60 -3.75 13.74 -11.73
C GLY A 60 -3.54 14.57 -10.47
N VAL A 61 -2.50 14.27 -9.68
CA VAL A 61 -2.06 15.16 -8.60
C VAL A 61 -1.62 16.53 -9.16
N LYS A 62 -1.63 17.58 -8.37
CA LYS A 62 -1.14 18.88 -8.80
C LYS A 62 0.34 18.83 -9.18
N GLY A 63 1.13 18.22 -8.32
CA GLY A 63 2.56 18.08 -8.56
C GLY A 63 3.18 16.92 -7.82
N LEU A 64 4.18 16.31 -8.43
CA LEU A 64 4.98 15.24 -7.87
C LEU A 64 6.45 15.64 -7.89
N THR A 65 7.07 15.73 -6.72
CA THR A 65 8.51 15.90 -6.62
C THR A 65 9.15 14.54 -6.37
N MET A 66 9.95 14.08 -7.33
CA MET A 66 10.72 12.82 -7.25
C MET A 66 12.10 13.14 -6.72
N LEU A 67 12.42 12.67 -5.52
CA LEU A 67 13.68 12.98 -4.84
C LEU A 67 14.50 11.70 -4.71
N ASP A 68 15.69 11.67 -5.30
CA ASP A 68 16.62 10.54 -5.18
C ASP A 68 18.05 11.01 -5.48
N HIS A 69 18.96 10.84 -4.52
CA HIS A 69 20.36 11.26 -4.67
C HIS A 69 21.23 10.19 -5.33
N GLN A 70 20.69 8.98 -5.51
CA GLN A 70 21.45 7.85 -6.01
C GLN A 70 21.59 7.90 -7.55
N GLN A 71 22.62 7.22 -8.03
CA GLN A 71 22.83 7.05 -9.48
C GLN A 71 22.17 5.77 -9.98
N VAL A 72 21.80 5.80 -11.25
CA VAL A 72 21.25 4.64 -11.96
C VAL A 72 22.29 3.53 -11.99
N SER A 73 21.91 2.36 -11.50
CA SER A 73 22.71 1.14 -11.47
C SER A 73 22.16 0.08 -12.42
N GLN A 74 22.93 -0.99 -12.62
CA GLN A 74 22.47 -2.13 -13.42
C GLN A 74 21.23 -2.80 -12.81
N GLU A 75 21.08 -2.79 -11.48
CA GLU A 75 19.91 -3.35 -10.80
C GLU A 75 18.62 -2.61 -11.15
N ASP A 76 18.68 -1.30 -11.38
CA ASP A 76 17.51 -0.51 -11.73
C ASP A 76 16.87 -0.96 -13.03
N THR A 77 17.66 -1.51 -13.96
CA THR A 77 17.16 -2.00 -15.25
C THR A 77 16.14 -3.15 -15.13
N ARG A 78 16.06 -3.79 -13.96
CA ARG A 78 15.15 -4.93 -13.72
C ARG A 78 13.69 -4.49 -13.53
N ALA A 79 13.45 -3.36 -12.88
CA ALA A 79 12.11 -2.95 -12.48
C ALA A 79 11.79 -1.48 -12.75
N GLN A 80 12.80 -0.62 -12.94
CA GLN A 80 12.62 0.81 -13.11
C GLN A 80 12.41 1.15 -14.60
N PHE A 81 11.16 1.28 -15.01
CA PHE A 81 10.78 1.47 -16.42
C PHE A 81 10.77 2.95 -16.87
N LEU A 82 10.85 3.90 -15.94
CA LEU A 82 10.87 5.34 -16.30
C LEU A 82 12.26 5.80 -16.77
N ILE A 83 13.30 4.99 -16.53
CA ILE A 83 14.67 5.35 -16.90
C ILE A 83 14.99 4.84 -18.30
N PRO A 84 15.43 5.71 -19.22
CA PRO A 84 15.84 5.28 -20.56
C PRO A 84 17.08 4.40 -20.56
N VAL A 85 17.18 3.51 -21.56
CA VAL A 85 18.39 2.72 -21.80
C VAL A 85 19.58 3.67 -21.99
N GLY A 86 20.73 3.33 -21.44
CA GLY A 86 21.95 4.13 -21.54
C GLY A 86 22.11 5.19 -20.46
N SER A 87 21.25 5.18 -19.42
CA SER A 87 21.29 6.17 -18.33
C SER A 87 22.17 5.76 -17.15
N LEU A 88 22.94 4.67 -17.24
CA LEU A 88 23.83 4.21 -16.15
C LEU A 88 24.72 5.37 -15.66
N GLY A 89 24.78 5.57 -14.36
CA GLY A 89 25.58 6.60 -13.73
C GLY A 89 24.94 7.98 -13.66
N ARG A 90 23.82 8.23 -14.35
CA ARG A 90 23.04 9.48 -14.20
C ARG A 90 22.28 9.45 -12.87
N ASN A 91 21.94 10.63 -12.35
CA ASN A 91 21.05 10.68 -11.18
C ASN A 91 19.72 9.99 -11.49
N ARG A 92 19.20 9.19 -10.55
CA ARG A 92 18.02 8.35 -10.77
C ARG A 92 16.73 9.17 -10.94
N ALA A 93 16.54 10.22 -10.14
CA ALA A 93 15.35 11.08 -10.25
C ALA A 93 15.36 11.86 -11.57
N GLU A 94 16.51 12.46 -11.92
CA GLU A 94 16.65 13.22 -13.18
C GLU A 94 16.48 12.33 -14.42
N ALA A 95 17.02 11.11 -14.38
CA ALA A 95 16.90 10.17 -15.49
C ALA A 95 15.44 9.71 -15.71
N SER A 96 14.61 9.74 -14.67
CA SER A 96 13.19 9.36 -14.72
C SER A 96 12.28 10.50 -15.21
N LEU A 97 12.74 11.76 -15.15
CA LEU A 97 11.88 12.95 -15.26
C LEU A 97 11.12 13.01 -16.58
N GLU A 98 11.81 12.84 -17.70
CA GLU A 98 11.20 12.97 -19.02
C GLU A 98 10.05 11.97 -19.23
N ARG A 99 10.29 10.69 -18.95
CA ARG A 99 9.26 9.66 -19.10
C ARG A 99 8.11 9.84 -18.09
N ALA A 100 8.44 10.26 -16.87
CA ALA A 100 7.42 10.55 -15.86
C ALA A 100 6.51 11.70 -16.32
N GLN A 101 7.09 12.83 -16.78
CA GLN A 101 6.33 13.97 -17.26
C GLN A 101 5.44 13.60 -18.45
N ASN A 102 5.92 12.73 -19.34
CA ASN A 102 5.18 12.30 -20.53
C ASN A 102 3.95 11.43 -20.22
N LEU A 103 3.85 10.88 -19.00
CA LEU A 103 2.65 10.11 -18.57
C LEU A 103 1.42 11.02 -18.49
N ASN A 104 1.61 12.29 -18.08
CA ASN A 104 0.50 13.23 -17.91
C ASN A 104 1.05 14.67 -17.91
N PRO A 105 0.90 15.40 -19.02
CA PRO A 105 1.41 16.78 -19.10
C PRO A 105 0.71 17.77 -18.16
N MET A 106 -0.45 17.41 -17.61
CA MET A 106 -1.21 18.27 -16.68
C MET A 106 -0.65 18.27 -15.26
N VAL A 107 0.29 17.36 -14.95
CA VAL A 107 0.93 17.26 -13.62
C VAL A 107 2.30 17.92 -13.64
N ASP A 108 2.60 18.74 -12.63
CA ASP A 108 3.91 19.38 -12.46
C ASP A 108 4.90 18.37 -11.86
N VAL A 109 5.69 17.70 -12.71
CA VAL A 109 6.66 16.69 -12.27
C VAL A 109 8.04 17.33 -12.13
N LYS A 110 8.67 17.15 -10.97
CA LYS A 110 10.00 17.70 -10.66
C LYS A 110 10.94 16.60 -10.20
N ALA A 111 12.22 16.71 -10.57
CA ALA A 111 13.29 15.86 -10.06
C ALA A 111 14.14 16.68 -9.09
N ASP A 112 14.49 16.08 -7.96
CA ASP A 112 15.39 16.65 -6.96
C ASP A 112 16.52 15.64 -6.72
N PRO A 113 17.76 15.95 -7.14
CA PRO A 113 18.88 14.99 -6.99
C PRO A 113 19.55 15.04 -5.62
N GLU A 114 19.06 15.81 -4.68
CA GLU A 114 19.66 15.90 -3.34
C GLU A 114 19.24 14.72 -2.45
N SER A 115 20.01 14.52 -1.36
CA SER A 115 19.62 13.54 -0.35
C SER A 115 18.48 14.08 0.52
N VAL A 116 17.50 13.24 0.80
CA VAL A 116 16.40 13.57 1.72
C VAL A 116 16.92 13.88 3.13
N GLU A 117 18.07 13.32 3.50
CA GLU A 117 18.69 13.55 4.81
C GLU A 117 19.15 14.99 5.01
N ASN A 118 19.49 15.66 3.91
CA ASN A 118 19.96 17.05 3.92
C ASN A 118 18.83 18.09 3.93
N LYS A 119 17.57 17.63 3.74
CA LYS A 119 16.43 18.54 3.67
C LYS A 119 16.01 19.02 5.08
N PRO A 120 15.83 20.34 5.26
CA PRO A 120 15.33 20.86 6.53
C PRO A 120 13.84 20.55 6.73
N GLU A 121 13.34 20.68 7.95
CA GLU A 121 11.94 20.37 8.29
C GLU A 121 10.95 21.14 7.40
N GLU A 122 11.25 22.42 7.15
CA GLU A 122 10.40 23.31 6.34
C GLU A 122 10.22 22.83 4.90
N PHE A 123 11.17 22.06 4.37
CA PHE A 123 11.05 21.48 3.03
C PHE A 123 9.81 20.59 2.92
N PHE A 124 9.53 19.80 3.96
CA PHE A 124 8.42 18.86 3.94
C PHE A 124 7.05 19.55 4.04
N THR A 125 6.99 20.74 4.65
CA THR A 125 5.70 21.43 4.87
C THR A 125 5.05 21.95 3.59
N GLN A 126 5.76 21.95 2.47
CA GLN A 126 5.20 22.33 1.16
C GLN A 126 4.42 21.19 0.48
N PHE A 127 4.40 19.99 1.09
CA PHE A 127 3.72 18.81 0.54
C PHE A 127 2.53 18.40 1.41
N ASP A 128 1.51 17.89 0.76
CA ASP A 128 0.32 17.33 1.42
C ASP A 128 0.53 15.89 1.85
N ALA A 129 1.40 15.18 1.12
CA ALA A 129 1.76 13.79 1.42
C ALA A 129 3.23 13.56 1.09
N VAL A 130 3.88 12.73 1.92
CA VAL A 130 5.26 12.30 1.73
C VAL A 130 5.26 10.78 1.67
N CYS A 131 5.85 10.24 0.60
CA CYS A 131 5.97 8.80 0.38
C CYS A 131 7.45 8.43 0.26
N LEU A 132 7.92 7.54 1.13
CA LEU A 132 9.33 7.11 1.14
C LEU A 132 9.44 5.68 0.63
N THR A 133 10.44 5.46 -0.23
CA THR A 133 10.91 4.12 -0.60
C THR A 133 12.43 4.08 -0.48
N CYS A 134 12.99 2.92 -0.22
CA CYS A 134 14.43 2.70 -0.19
C CYS A 134 15.20 3.53 0.85
N CYS A 135 14.53 3.99 1.91
CA CYS A 135 15.13 4.78 2.98
C CYS A 135 15.57 3.90 4.16
N SER A 136 16.58 4.36 4.90
CA SER A 136 16.96 3.71 6.15
C SER A 136 15.89 3.89 7.23
N ARG A 137 15.90 3.00 8.22
CA ARG A 137 14.97 3.05 9.35
C ARG A 137 14.96 4.42 10.03
N ASP A 138 16.15 4.98 10.29
CA ASP A 138 16.27 6.25 11.01
C ASP A 138 15.71 7.42 10.20
N VAL A 139 15.96 7.43 8.89
CA VAL A 139 15.41 8.44 7.98
C VAL A 139 13.88 8.34 7.96
N MET A 140 13.33 7.13 7.83
CA MET A 140 11.86 6.93 7.81
C MET A 140 11.23 7.41 9.11
N VAL A 141 11.81 7.06 10.27
CA VAL A 141 11.30 7.47 11.58
C VAL A 141 11.37 8.98 11.74
N LYS A 142 12.51 9.60 11.37
CA LYS A 142 12.68 11.06 11.44
C LYS A 142 11.64 11.79 10.61
N ILE A 143 11.45 11.38 9.36
CA ILE A 143 10.52 12.04 8.45
C ILE A 143 9.06 11.80 8.87
N ASP A 144 8.73 10.60 9.35
CA ASP A 144 7.40 10.32 9.91
C ASP A 144 7.08 11.27 11.07
N GLN A 145 8.04 11.50 11.98
CA GLN A 145 7.85 12.43 13.10
C GLN A 145 7.63 13.87 12.62
N ILE A 146 8.39 14.32 11.62
CA ILE A 146 8.20 15.64 11.00
C ILE A 146 6.80 15.74 10.39
N CYS A 147 6.39 14.73 9.63
CA CYS A 147 5.08 14.69 8.98
C CYS A 147 3.95 14.68 10.01
N HIS A 148 4.06 13.86 11.05
CA HIS A 148 3.07 13.76 12.11
C HIS A 148 2.88 15.11 12.84
N LYS A 149 3.99 15.77 13.21
CA LYS A 149 3.99 17.09 13.85
C LYS A 149 3.30 18.15 12.98
N ASN A 150 3.51 18.11 11.67
CA ASN A 150 3.03 19.13 10.72
C ASN A 150 1.73 18.71 10.01
N SER A 151 1.06 17.63 10.44
CA SER A 151 -0.20 17.12 9.87
C SER A 151 -0.09 16.76 8.37
N ILE A 152 1.10 16.36 7.93
CA ILE A 152 1.38 15.88 6.57
C ILE A 152 1.12 14.36 6.56
N LYS A 153 0.45 13.86 5.53
CA LYS A 153 0.19 12.42 5.41
C LYS A 153 1.47 11.70 5.03
N PHE A 154 1.84 10.70 5.81
CA PHE A 154 3.10 9.97 5.65
C PHE A 154 2.84 8.54 5.19
N PHE A 155 3.65 8.11 4.22
CA PHE A 155 3.61 6.75 3.68
C PHE A 155 5.03 6.25 3.51
N THR A 156 5.23 4.95 3.70
CA THR A 156 6.48 4.31 3.31
C THR A 156 6.21 2.88 2.87
N GLY A 157 7.05 2.37 1.97
CA GLY A 157 7.00 1.00 1.53
C GLY A 157 8.27 0.60 0.79
N ASP A 158 8.52 -0.70 0.75
CA ASP A 158 9.66 -1.26 -0.01
C ASP A 158 9.27 -2.62 -0.59
N VAL A 159 10.07 -3.05 -1.55
CA VAL A 159 10.02 -4.38 -2.16
C VAL A 159 11.39 -5.05 -2.01
N PHE A 160 11.37 -6.27 -1.51
CA PHE A 160 12.56 -7.11 -1.34
C PHE A 160 12.24 -8.48 -1.95
N GLY A 161 12.61 -8.69 -3.19
CA GLY A 161 12.28 -9.92 -3.92
C GLY A 161 10.77 -10.13 -4.03
N TYR A 162 10.28 -11.20 -3.43
CA TYR A 162 8.85 -11.54 -3.40
C TYR A 162 8.10 -10.86 -2.25
N HIS A 163 8.79 -10.19 -1.36
CA HIS A 163 8.20 -9.53 -0.19
C HIS A 163 8.02 -8.04 -0.44
N GLY A 164 6.92 -7.49 0.04
CA GLY A 164 6.69 -6.06 0.02
C GLY A 164 5.85 -5.63 1.20
N TYR A 165 5.97 -4.37 1.56
CA TYR A 165 5.17 -3.78 2.63
C TYR A 165 4.80 -2.35 2.30
N MET A 166 3.78 -1.87 2.98
CA MET A 166 3.51 -0.44 3.10
C MET A 166 3.14 -0.10 4.55
N PHE A 167 3.42 1.11 4.95
CA PHE A 167 2.98 1.70 6.21
C PHE A 167 2.40 3.08 5.91
N ALA A 168 1.37 3.47 6.65
CA ALA A 168 0.76 4.79 6.55
C ALA A 168 0.57 5.40 7.94
N ASN A 169 0.88 6.68 8.08
CA ASN A 169 0.55 7.48 9.24
C ASN A 169 -0.26 8.70 8.77
N LEU A 170 -1.56 8.66 8.98
CA LEU A 170 -2.47 9.73 8.59
C LEU A 170 -2.76 10.70 9.75
N GLY A 171 -2.08 10.52 10.89
CA GLY A 171 -2.37 11.30 12.11
C GLY A 171 -3.76 10.98 12.63
N GLU A 172 -4.51 12.00 13.04
CA GLU A 172 -5.93 11.83 13.33
C GLU A 172 -6.69 11.83 11.99
N HIS A 173 -7.44 10.77 11.77
CA HIS A 173 -8.17 10.59 10.52
C HIS A 173 -9.63 10.25 10.79
N GLU A 174 -10.53 11.05 10.22
CA GLU A 174 -11.97 10.81 10.27
C GLU A 174 -12.43 10.19 8.95
N PHE A 175 -13.31 9.21 9.05
CA PHE A 175 -13.93 8.57 7.90
C PHE A 175 -15.37 8.20 8.19
N VAL A 176 -16.12 7.95 7.15
CA VAL A 176 -17.53 7.58 7.23
C VAL A 176 -17.69 6.14 6.78
N GLU A 177 -18.28 5.33 7.62
CA GLU A 177 -18.56 3.91 7.35
C GLU A 177 -20.06 3.72 7.17
N GLU A 178 -20.44 3.01 6.13
CA GLU A 178 -21.82 2.60 5.91
C GLU A 178 -22.11 1.35 6.76
N LYS A 179 -23.00 1.49 7.74
CA LYS A 179 -23.45 0.36 8.56
C LYS A 179 -24.87 -0.04 8.18
N THR A 180 -25.05 -1.31 7.87
CA THR A 180 -26.38 -1.89 7.68
C THR A 180 -27.06 -2.02 9.03
N LYS A 181 -28.24 -1.43 9.19
CA LYS A 181 -29.09 -1.66 10.37
C LYS A 181 -29.60 -3.09 10.33
N VAL A 182 -29.06 -3.93 11.22
CA VAL A 182 -29.67 -5.23 11.47
C VAL A 182 -30.89 -4.98 12.34
N THR A 183 -32.06 -4.97 11.75
CA THR A 183 -33.32 -4.92 12.51
C THR A 183 -33.42 -6.23 13.28
N LYS A 184 -33.29 -6.17 14.61
CA LYS A 184 -33.59 -7.31 15.47
C LYS A 184 -35.09 -7.58 15.33
N VAL A 185 -35.44 -8.64 14.62
CA VAL A 185 -36.81 -9.13 14.59
C VAL A 185 -37.12 -9.62 16.02
N SER A 186 -38.00 -8.90 16.71
CA SER A 186 -38.55 -9.40 17.98
C SER A 186 -39.25 -10.73 17.71
N PRO A 187 -39.08 -11.76 18.57
CA PRO A 187 -39.83 -12.98 18.41
C PRO A 187 -41.29 -12.69 18.65
N GLY A 188 -42.03 -12.53 17.56
CA GLY A 188 -43.48 -12.42 17.61
C GLY A 188 -44.12 -13.79 17.82
N VAL A 189 -45.16 -13.80 18.61
CA VAL A 189 -45.95 -14.95 18.97
C VAL A 189 -46.47 -15.68 17.71
N GLU A 190 -46.32 -16.99 17.67
CA GLU A 190 -46.85 -17.87 16.65
C GLU A 190 -48.38 -17.86 16.67
N ASP A 191 -49.00 -17.59 15.55
CA ASP A 191 -50.32 -18.20 15.22
C ASP A 191 -50.63 -18.04 13.71
N GLY A 192 -50.88 -19.16 13.05
CA GLY A 192 -51.61 -19.30 11.81
C GLY A 192 -50.83 -19.72 10.55
N PRO A 193 -51.36 -20.70 9.77
CA PRO A 193 -50.77 -21.11 8.50
C PRO A 193 -51.18 -20.13 7.37
N ASP A 194 -50.28 -20.01 6.41
CA ASP A 194 -50.37 -19.22 5.18
C ASP A 194 -50.04 -17.72 5.29
N THR A 195 -48.77 -17.42 5.21
CA THR A 195 -48.35 -16.12 4.71
C THR A 195 -47.14 -16.22 3.79
N LYS A 196 -47.35 -15.66 2.62
CA LYS A 196 -46.36 -15.48 1.56
C LYS A 196 -45.06 -14.89 2.12
N LYS A 197 -43.94 -15.46 1.70
CA LYS A 197 -42.60 -14.91 1.99
C LYS A 197 -42.57 -13.41 1.69
N ALA A 198 -42.56 -12.60 2.72
CA ALA A 198 -42.31 -11.20 2.60
C ALA A 198 -40.86 -11.02 2.10
N LYS A 199 -40.71 -10.40 0.96
CA LYS A 199 -39.42 -9.93 0.49
C LYS A 199 -38.86 -8.98 1.53
N LEU A 200 -37.73 -9.37 2.16
CA LEU A 200 -36.91 -8.42 2.92
C LEU A 200 -36.25 -7.48 1.92
N ASP A 201 -36.95 -6.40 1.62
CA ASP A 201 -36.40 -5.32 0.82
C ASP A 201 -36.29 -4.08 1.73
N SER A 202 -35.12 -3.62 1.85
CA SER A 202 -34.56 -2.43 2.50
C SER A 202 -33.67 -2.75 3.70
N SER A 203 -32.43 -3.05 3.39
CA SER A 203 -31.35 -2.82 4.33
C SER A 203 -31.17 -1.30 4.46
N GLU A 204 -31.79 -0.71 5.47
CA GLU A 204 -31.52 0.68 5.81
C GLU A 204 -30.05 0.78 6.22
N THR A 205 -29.26 1.49 5.43
CA THR A 205 -27.87 1.78 5.76
C THR A 205 -27.80 3.15 6.43
N THR A 206 -26.99 3.22 7.48
CA THR A 206 -26.73 4.48 8.19
C THR A 206 -25.23 4.81 8.05
N MET A 207 -24.96 6.05 7.68
CA MET A 207 -23.58 6.54 7.61
C MET A 207 -23.10 6.90 9.02
N VAL A 208 -22.08 6.22 9.51
CA VAL A 208 -21.50 6.44 10.85
C VAL A 208 -20.12 7.03 10.70
N LYS A 209 -19.91 8.21 11.30
CA LYS A 209 -18.61 8.88 11.33
C LYS A 209 -17.73 8.21 12.39
N LYS A 210 -16.52 7.84 12.00
CA LYS A 210 -15.51 7.24 12.90
C LYS A 210 -14.22 8.06 12.85
N ARG A 211 -13.48 8.00 13.95
CA ARG A 211 -12.17 8.64 14.08
C ARG A 211 -11.15 7.57 14.46
N VAL A 212 -10.02 7.58 13.78
CA VAL A 212 -8.89 6.68 14.03
C VAL A 212 -7.63 7.52 14.22
N VAL A 213 -6.83 7.18 15.21
CA VAL A 213 -5.52 7.78 15.43
C VAL A 213 -4.47 6.78 14.96
N PHE A 214 -3.63 7.24 14.02
CA PHE A 214 -2.54 6.41 13.48
C PHE A 214 -1.32 6.50 14.39
N CYS A 215 -0.68 5.38 14.65
CA CYS A 215 0.58 5.36 15.40
C CYS A 215 1.73 5.83 14.51
N GLN A 216 2.79 6.30 15.12
CA GLN A 216 4.02 6.64 14.42
C GLN A 216 4.79 5.38 14.04
N LEU A 217 5.59 5.46 12.98
CA LEU A 217 6.42 4.35 12.49
C LEU A 217 7.35 3.82 13.58
N LYS A 218 7.92 4.70 14.39
CA LYS A 218 8.78 4.32 15.51
C LYS A 218 8.07 3.34 16.46
N GLU A 219 6.82 3.62 16.78
CA GLU A 219 6.00 2.77 17.66
C GLU A 219 5.68 1.43 16.99
N ALA A 220 5.34 1.47 15.71
CA ALA A 220 5.04 0.27 14.93
C ALA A 220 6.24 -0.68 14.80
N LEU A 221 7.46 -0.12 14.75
CA LEU A 221 8.71 -0.90 14.65
C LEU A 221 9.30 -1.29 16.01
N ALA A 222 8.81 -0.72 17.11
CA ALA A 222 9.34 -0.94 18.46
C ALA A 222 8.36 -1.68 19.38
N VAL A 223 7.56 -2.59 18.82
CA VAL A 223 6.60 -3.39 19.61
C VAL A 223 7.32 -4.27 20.61
N ASP A 224 6.95 -4.17 21.88
CA ASP A 224 7.44 -5.04 22.93
C ASP A 224 6.67 -6.36 22.94
N TRP A 225 7.27 -7.41 22.37
CA TRP A 225 6.67 -8.73 22.22
C TRP A 225 6.62 -9.52 23.54
N SER A 226 7.23 -9.04 24.62
CA SER A 226 7.18 -9.69 25.94
C SER A 226 5.82 -9.53 26.63
N SER A 227 5.07 -8.47 26.28
CA SER A 227 3.78 -8.18 26.89
C SER A 227 2.72 -9.22 26.52
N GLU A 228 1.78 -9.51 27.42
CA GLU A 228 0.70 -10.49 27.16
C GLU A 228 -0.19 -10.09 25.98
N LYS A 229 -0.42 -8.79 25.81
CA LYS A 229 -1.18 -8.27 24.67
C LYS A 229 -0.46 -8.56 23.34
N ALA A 230 0.86 -8.33 23.31
CA ALA A 230 1.68 -8.59 22.10
C ALA A 230 1.81 -10.10 21.84
N LYS A 231 1.96 -10.92 22.86
CA LYS A 231 1.96 -12.40 22.70
C LYS A 231 0.66 -12.91 22.08
N ALA A 232 -0.47 -12.34 22.46
CA ALA A 232 -1.76 -12.67 21.83
C ALA A 232 -1.82 -12.19 20.37
N ALA A 233 -1.24 -11.03 20.08
CA ALA A 233 -1.16 -10.47 18.73
C ALA A 233 -0.17 -11.26 17.84
N LEU A 234 0.88 -11.86 18.42
CA LEU A 234 1.90 -12.62 17.70
C LEU A 234 1.30 -13.73 16.83
N LYS A 235 0.24 -14.38 17.32
CA LYS A 235 -0.48 -15.44 16.58
C LYS A 235 -1.11 -14.95 15.27
N ARG A 236 -1.35 -13.64 15.17
CA ARG A 236 -1.98 -13.00 14.00
C ARG A 236 -1.00 -12.17 13.18
N THR A 237 0.21 -11.96 13.72
CA THR A 237 1.27 -11.19 13.04
C THR A 237 1.98 -12.10 12.03
N THR A 238 2.10 -11.62 10.81
CA THR A 238 2.79 -12.39 9.76
C THR A 238 4.30 -12.40 9.97
N PRO A 239 4.98 -13.46 9.57
CA PRO A 239 6.46 -13.51 9.60
C PRO A 239 7.12 -12.34 8.86
N ASP A 240 6.45 -11.78 7.85
CA ASP A 240 6.96 -10.66 7.06
C ASP A 240 7.27 -9.42 7.92
N TYR A 241 6.60 -9.23 9.05
CA TYR A 241 6.95 -8.15 9.99
C TYR A 241 8.37 -8.34 10.53
N PHE A 242 8.72 -9.55 10.89
CA PHE A 242 10.06 -9.88 11.43
C PHE A 242 11.10 -9.85 10.32
N LEU A 243 10.75 -10.34 9.14
CA LEU A 243 11.60 -10.22 7.94
C LEU A 243 11.92 -8.74 7.65
N LEU A 244 10.94 -7.87 7.73
CA LEU A 244 11.14 -6.42 7.54
C LEU A 244 12.17 -5.87 8.55
N GLN A 245 12.07 -6.25 9.83
CA GLN A 245 13.03 -5.82 10.86
C GLN A 245 14.47 -6.25 10.48
N VAL A 246 14.61 -7.48 9.99
CA VAL A 246 15.91 -8.04 9.52
C VAL A 246 16.44 -7.23 8.33
N LEU A 247 15.59 -6.97 7.33
CA LEU A 247 16.00 -6.27 6.11
C LEU A 247 16.34 -4.79 6.37
N LEU A 248 15.57 -4.13 7.24
CA LEU A 248 15.87 -2.75 7.65
C LEU A 248 17.17 -2.67 8.45
N LYS A 249 17.46 -3.67 9.30
CA LYS A 249 18.72 -3.76 10.02
C LYS A 249 19.88 -3.98 9.04
N PHE A 250 19.73 -4.89 8.07
CA PHE A 250 20.72 -5.11 7.01
C PHE A 250 21.01 -3.79 6.26
N ARG A 251 19.95 -3.07 5.85
CA ARG A 251 20.07 -1.79 5.15
C ARG A 251 20.83 -0.76 5.99
N THR A 252 20.57 -0.72 7.30
CA THR A 252 21.27 0.18 8.22
C THR A 252 22.76 -0.17 8.33
N ASP A 253 23.08 -1.46 8.46
CA ASP A 253 24.45 -1.93 8.67
C ASP A 253 25.32 -1.82 7.40
N LYS A 254 24.72 -2.02 6.22
CA LYS A 254 25.43 -2.04 4.94
C LYS A 254 25.25 -0.77 4.09
N GLY A 255 24.32 0.10 4.43
CA GLY A 255 23.98 1.27 3.60
C GLY A 255 23.32 0.91 2.27
N ARG A 256 22.86 -0.34 2.11
CA ARG A 256 22.23 -0.84 0.88
C ARG A 256 21.37 -2.07 1.16
N ASP A 257 20.57 -2.45 0.20
CA ASP A 257 19.79 -3.69 0.24
C ASP A 257 20.63 -4.91 -0.16
N PRO A 258 20.19 -6.14 0.15
CA PRO A 258 20.85 -7.35 -0.32
C PRO A 258 20.92 -7.39 -1.85
N LEU A 259 22.09 -7.78 -2.39
CA LEU A 259 22.36 -7.78 -3.83
C LEU A 259 22.64 -9.19 -4.35
N PRO A 260 22.09 -9.57 -5.50
CA PRO A 260 22.40 -10.87 -6.11
C PRO A 260 23.90 -11.11 -6.37
N GLN A 261 24.63 -10.02 -6.67
CA GLN A 261 26.08 -10.09 -6.93
C GLN A 261 26.88 -10.48 -5.67
N SER A 262 26.33 -10.17 -4.49
CA SER A 262 26.94 -10.49 -3.19
C SER A 262 26.17 -11.59 -2.46
N TYR A 263 25.44 -12.44 -3.18
CA TYR A 263 24.48 -13.40 -2.61
C TYR A 263 25.05 -14.22 -1.45
N ALA A 264 26.25 -14.81 -1.65
CA ALA A 264 26.85 -15.69 -0.65
C ALA A 264 27.20 -14.95 0.66
N GLU A 265 27.71 -13.73 0.55
CA GLU A 265 28.09 -12.90 1.71
C GLU A 265 26.84 -12.31 2.39
N ASP A 266 25.93 -11.76 1.58
CA ASP A 266 24.72 -11.13 2.09
C ASP A 266 23.79 -12.16 2.75
N SER A 267 23.75 -13.40 2.22
CA SER A 267 22.96 -14.50 2.82
C SER A 267 23.46 -14.87 4.22
N LYS A 268 24.76 -14.98 4.39
CA LYS A 268 25.37 -15.26 5.71
C LYS A 268 25.06 -14.15 6.71
N LEU A 269 25.19 -12.90 6.27
CA LEU A 269 24.90 -11.74 7.11
C LEU A 269 23.41 -11.68 7.47
N LEU A 270 22.53 -11.96 6.52
CA LEU A 270 21.07 -11.97 6.78
C LEU A 270 20.70 -13.02 7.84
N LEU A 271 21.30 -14.22 7.80
CA LEU A 271 21.09 -15.24 8.82
C LEU A 271 21.56 -14.78 10.20
N GLN A 272 22.71 -14.13 10.26
CA GLN A 272 23.23 -13.58 11.52
C GLN A 272 22.30 -12.49 12.06
N ILE A 273 21.94 -11.52 11.21
CA ILE A 273 21.02 -10.42 11.59
C ILE A 273 19.65 -10.96 12.05
N ARG A 274 19.14 -11.99 11.35
CA ARG A 274 17.88 -12.64 11.78
C ARG A 274 17.99 -13.14 13.22
N SER A 275 19.05 -13.88 13.52
CA SER A 275 19.26 -14.41 14.87
C SER A 275 19.30 -13.28 15.91
N ASP A 276 20.10 -12.26 15.64
CA ASP A 276 20.25 -11.10 16.55
C ASP A 276 18.90 -10.36 16.75
N VAL A 277 18.15 -10.16 15.67
CA VAL A 277 16.86 -9.44 15.70
C VAL A 277 15.81 -10.26 16.46
N LEU A 278 15.63 -11.54 16.12
CA LEU A 278 14.60 -12.37 16.78
C LEU A 278 14.91 -12.57 18.26
N ASP A 279 16.18 -12.78 18.61
CA ASP A 279 16.63 -12.85 20.01
C ASP A 279 16.32 -11.54 20.76
N SER A 280 16.66 -10.40 20.17
CA SER A 280 16.41 -9.10 20.79
C SER A 280 14.92 -8.81 20.99
N LEU A 281 14.06 -9.34 20.11
CA LEU A 281 12.60 -9.21 20.21
C LEU A 281 11.98 -10.26 21.11
N GLY A 282 12.74 -11.26 21.56
CA GLY A 282 12.27 -12.34 22.43
C GLY A 282 11.26 -13.27 21.73
N VAL A 283 11.42 -13.50 20.44
CA VAL A 283 10.51 -14.35 19.64
C VAL A 283 11.24 -15.56 19.05
N SER A 284 10.49 -16.63 18.74
CA SER A 284 11.06 -17.89 18.24
C SER A 284 11.69 -17.72 16.86
N MET A 285 12.83 -18.39 16.67
CA MET A 285 13.50 -18.51 15.34
C MET A 285 12.62 -19.18 14.29
N ASP A 286 11.67 -20.02 14.72
CA ASP A 286 10.75 -20.73 13.82
C ASP A 286 9.82 -19.78 13.06
N LEU A 287 9.69 -18.52 13.52
CA LEU A 287 8.88 -17.52 12.83
C LEU A 287 9.46 -17.16 11.46
N LEU A 288 10.79 -17.27 11.29
CA LEU A 288 11.44 -16.92 10.04
C LEU A 288 12.46 -18.01 9.67
N PRO A 289 12.02 -19.10 9.02
CA PRO A 289 12.91 -20.20 8.59
C PRO A 289 13.96 -19.72 7.61
N ASP A 290 15.07 -20.44 7.49
CA ASP A 290 16.27 -20.04 6.70
C ASP A 290 15.98 -19.80 5.21
N ASP A 291 14.92 -20.36 4.67
CA ASP A 291 14.59 -20.26 3.24
C ASP A 291 14.14 -18.84 2.81
N PHE A 292 13.87 -17.93 3.76
CA PHE A 292 13.51 -16.53 3.43
C PHE A 292 14.57 -15.87 2.54
N ILE A 293 15.82 -16.27 2.70
CA ILE A 293 16.94 -15.74 1.93
C ILE A 293 16.69 -15.85 0.42
N SER A 294 16.09 -16.97 -0.01
CA SER A 294 15.85 -17.24 -1.44
C SER A 294 14.86 -16.25 -2.08
N TYR A 295 14.16 -15.47 -1.28
CA TYR A 295 13.01 -14.69 -1.74
C TYR A 295 13.13 -13.19 -1.48
N CYS A 296 14.25 -12.67 -0.95
CA CYS A 296 14.36 -11.28 -0.51
C CYS A 296 15.40 -10.42 -1.26
N PHE A 297 15.92 -10.92 -2.38
CA PHE A 297 16.93 -10.19 -3.18
C PHE A 297 16.29 -9.48 -4.38
N SER A 298 16.75 -8.25 -4.64
CA SER A 298 16.33 -7.38 -5.74
C SER A 298 14.87 -6.94 -5.66
N GLU A 299 14.54 -5.88 -6.35
CA GLU A 299 13.15 -5.51 -6.64
C GLU A 299 12.68 -6.31 -7.86
N MET A 300 11.51 -6.91 -7.76
CA MET A 300 10.86 -7.62 -8.88
C MET A 300 9.74 -6.75 -9.45
N ALA A 301 9.76 -6.50 -10.77
CA ALA A 301 8.80 -5.63 -11.43
C ALA A 301 7.33 -5.99 -11.11
N PRO A 302 6.88 -7.27 -11.14
CA PRO A 302 5.48 -7.56 -10.79
C PRO A 302 5.16 -7.27 -9.33
N VAL A 303 6.10 -7.46 -8.40
CA VAL A 303 5.88 -7.15 -6.98
C VAL A 303 5.83 -5.63 -6.79
N CYS A 304 6.72 -4.88 -7.45
CA CYS A 304 6.69 -3.41 -7.46
C CYS A 304 5.35 -2.89 -7.99
N ALA A 305 4.80 -3.51 -9.04
CA ALA A 305 3.52 -3.11 -9.61
C ALA A 305 2.36 -3.30 -8.61
N VAL A 306 2.34 -4.41 -7.88
CA VAL A 306 1.30 -4.69 -6.87
C VAL A 306 1.44 -3.74 -5.68
N VAL A 307 2.64 -3.66 -5.07
CA VAL A 307 2.88 -2.81 -3.90
C VAL A 307 2.72 -1.33 -4.25
N GLY A 308 3.26 -0.91 -5.40
CA GLY A 308 3.14 0.47 -5.89
C GLY A 308 1.70 0.85 -6.25
N GLY A 309 0.92 -0.12 -6.74
CA GLY A 309 -0.51 0.06 -6.97
C GLY A 309 -1.26 0.33 -5.67
N VAL A 310 -1.02 -0.49 -4.65
CA VAL A 310 -1.64 -0.33 -3.32
C VAL A 310 -1.18 0.98 -2.68
N LEU A 311 0.13 1.23 -2.66
CA LEU A 311 0.70 2.43 -2.03
C LEU A 311 0.17 3.72 -2.71
N GLY A 312 0.17 3.76 -4.05
CA GLY A 312 -0.40 4.88 -4.80
C GLY A 312 -1.88 5.08 -4.52
N GLN A 313 -2.65 3.99 -4.45
CA GLN A 313 -4.07 4.04 -4.13
C GLN A 313 -4.30 4.59 -2.71
N GLU A 314 -3.51 4.18 -1.73
CA GLU A 314 -3.65 4.67 -0.35
C GLU A 314 -3.31 6.16 -0.24
N VAL A 315 -2.29 6.64 -0.96
CA VAL A 315 -1.97 8.08 -1.04
C VAL A 315 -3.17 8.84 -1.62
N VAL A 316 -3.74 8.36 -2.72
CA VAL A 316 -4.93 8.95 -3.36
C VAL A 316 -6.11 8.98 -2.37
N LYS A 317 -6.43 7.85 -1.74
CA LYS A 317 -7.56 7.75 -0.79
C LYS A 317 -7.40 8.70 0.41
N ALA A 318 -6.23 8.72 1.01
CA ALA A 318 -5.97 9.50 2.22
C ALA A 318 -6.14 11.00 1.99
N ARG A 319 -5.87 11.47 0.78
CA ARG A 319 -5.91 12.90 0.48
C ARG A 319 -7.23 13.34 -0.14
N PHE A 320 -7.88 12.49 -0.95
CA PHE A 320 -8.91 12.95 -1.88
C PHE A 320 -10.32 12.53 -1.53
N LEU A 321 -10.47 11.39 -0.90
CA LEU A 321 -11.80 10.89 -0.60
C LEU A 321 -12.33 11.40 0.74
N GLY A 322 -11.52 12.16 1.49
CA GLY A 322 -11.93 12.75 2.76
C GLY A 322 -12.47 11.69 3.71
N SER A 323 -13.59 11.99 4.33
CA SER A 323 -14.23 11.11 5.31
C SER A 323 -14.95 9.89 4.70
N THR A 324 -14.92 9.69 3.36
CA THR A 324 -15.80 8.68 2.74
C THR A 324 -15.10 7.40 2.29
N CYS A 325 -13.79 7.23 2.44
CA CYS A 325 -13.15 6.18 1.67
C CYS A 325 -12.30 5.12 2.39
N LEU A 326 -12.38 5.02 3.70
CA LEU A 326 -11.90 3.80 4.35
C LEU A 326 -12.94 2.66 4.29
N ALA A 327 -14.12 2.91 3.72
CA ALA A 327 -15.18 1.92 3.54
C ALA A 327 -14.81 0.78 2.58
N ALA A 328 -13.70 0.90 1.83
CA ALA A 328 -13.23 -0.15 0.93
C ALA A 328 -12.22 -1.11 1.56
N LEU A 329 -11.76 -0.84 2.80
CA LEU A 329 -10.99 -1.83 3.55
C LEU A 329 -11.96 -2.76 4.29
N PRO A 330 -11.77 -4.08 4.21
CA PRO A 330 -12.64 -4.99 4.98
C PRO A 330 -12.63 -4.60 6.46
N ALA A 331 -13.81 -4.58 7.08
CA ALA A 331 -13.98 -4.21 8.49
C ALA A 331 -13.12 -5.06 9.45
N GLU A 332 -12.64 -6.20 8.98
CA GLU A 332 -11.74 -7.11 9.71
C GLU A 332 -10.37 -6.50 9.96
N VAL A 333 -9.94 -5.52 9.15
CA VAL A 333 -8.64 -4.84 9.31
C VAL A 333 -8.70 -3.77 10.43
N LEU A 334 -9.89 -3.27 10.75
CA LEU A 334 -10.08 -2.19 11.73
C LEU A 334 -10.51 -2.68 13.12
N GLY A 335 -10.59 -3.99 13.33
CA GLY A 335 -11.07 -4.57 14.58
C GLY A 335 -9.99 -4.70 15.67
N GLY A 336 -9.90 -3.69 16.48
CA GLY A 336 -9.36 -3.78 17.85
C GLY A 336 -7.88 -4.00 18.07
N GLY A 337 -7.18 -2.95 18.46
CA GLY A 337 -5.90 -3.00 19.16
C GLY A 337 -4.67 -3.40 18.35
N SER A 338 -3.78 -2.45 18.10
CA SER A 338 -2.46 -2.63 17.43
C SER A 338 -2.58 -3.49 16.16
N ALA A 339 -3.33 -2.99 15.20
CA ALA A 339 -3.54 -3.72 13.96
C ALA A 339 -2.36 -3.53 13.01
N VAL A 340 -1.42 -4.43 13.10
CA VAL A 340 -0.62 -4.82 11.96
C VAL A 340 -1.54 -5.65 11.06
N UNK A 341 -2.24 -5.15 10.35
CA UNK A 341 -3.04 -5.69 9.73
C UNK A 341 -2.55 -6.29 8.78
N ALA A 342 -2.15 -7.26 8.89
CA ALA A 342 -1.81 -8.14 7.82
C ALA A 342 -3.09 -8.51 7.08
N LEU A 343 -3.12 -8.28 5.80
CA LEU A 343 -4.16 -8.85 4.94
C LEU A 343 -3.93 -10.37 4.85
N ALA A 344 -4.39 -11.08 5.86
CA ALA A 344 -4.44 -12.54 5.80
C ALA A 344 -5.69 -12.97 5.01
N PRO A 345 -5.64 -14.02 4.20
CA PRO A 345 -6.84 -14.55 3.56
C PRO A 345 -7.83 -15.04 4.64
N SER A 346 -9.10 -14.68 4.50
CA SER A 346 -10.16 -15.03 5.42
C SER A 346 -10.25 -16.55 5.59
N PRO A 347 -10.38 -17.06 6.82
CA PRO A 347 -10.67 -18.48 7.02
C PRO A 347 -12.09 -18.82 6.53
N LEU A 348 -12.25 -20.02 6.05
CA LEU A 348 -13.53 -20.56 5.57
C LEU A 348 -14.63 -20.45 6.66
N PRO A 349 -15.90 -20.24 6.27
CA PRO A 349 -16.98 -20.04 7.24
C PRO A 349 -17.30 -21.32 8.02
N GLY A 350 -17.16 -21.26 9.30
CA GLY A 350 -17.54 -22.37 10.15
C GLY A 350 -16.94 -22.41 11.54
N THR A 351 -17.03 -21.34 12.30
CA THR A 351 -17.08 -21.43 13.80
C THR A 351 -17.48 -20.07 14.36
N ALA A 352 -18.64 -20.02 14.96
CA ALA A 352 -19.12 -18.85 15.70
C ALA A 352 -18.39 -18.78 17.05
N ALA A 353 -17.69 -17.68 17.30
CA ALA A 353 -17.17 -17.38 18.63
C ALA A 353 -17.57 -15.96 19.03
N GLY A 354 -17.99 -15.84 20.25
CA GLY A 354 -18.75 -14.73 20.80
C GLY A 354 -18.10 -13.35 20.78
N GLN A 355 -18.96 -12.37 20.62
CA GLN A 355 -18.64 -10.95 20.67
C GLN A 355 -18.52 -10.46 22.12
N GLY A 356 -17.30 -10.07 22.52
CA GLY A 356 -17.10 -9.29 23.75
C GLY A 356 -17.10 -7.78 23.43
N PRO A 357 -17.37 -6.92 24.40
CA PRO A 357 -17.44 -5.49 24.17
C PRO A 357 -16.07 -4.89 23.84
N VAL A 358 -16.06 -4.04 22.83
CA VAL A 358 -14.85 -3.35 22.33
C VAL A 358 -14.60 -2.11 23.20
N SER A 359 -13.47 -2.07 23.88
CA SER A 359 -12.99 -0.86 24.55
C SER A 359 -12.33 0.07 23.52
N ASP A 360 -12.59 1.36 23.65
CA ASP A 360 -12.00 2.42 22.84
C ASP A 360 -10.48 2.47 23.06
N GLY A 361 -9.74 1.80 22.21
CA GLY A 361 -8.28 1.78 22.19
C GLY A 361 -7.72 2.29 20.88
N GLU A 362 -6.66 3.03 20.92
CA GLU A 362 -5.92 3.55 19.78
C GLU A 362 -5.56 2.42 18.81
N ALA A 363 -6.03 2.52 17.58
CA ALA A 363 -5.75 1.55 16.52
C ALA A 363 -4.56 2.01 15.67
N CYS A 364 -3.50 1.22 15.68
CA CYS A 364 -2.34 1.44 14.83
C CYS A 364 -2.62 0.79 13.48
N ALA A 365 -2.82 1.57 12.43
CA ALA A 365 -3.09 1.04 11.09
C ALA A 365 -1.79 0.92 10.27
N ALA A 366 -1.30 -0.34 10.14
CA ALA A 366 -0.18 -0.66 9.28
C ALA A 366 -0.57 -1.80 8.32
N UNK A 367 -0.57 -1.70 7.28
CA UNK A 367 -0.91 -2.50 6.56
C UNK A 367 0.14 -3.08 6.13
N TRP A 368 0.52 -3.97 6.49
CA TRP A 368 1.53 -4.87 5.99
C TRP A 368 0.91 -5.75 4.91
N ILE A 369 1.47 -5.70 3.71
CA ILE A 369 1.02 -6.57 2.62
C ILE A 369 2.08 -7.65 2.41
N PRO A 370 1.90 -8.86 2.95
CA PRO A 370 2.80 -9.94 2.64
C PRO A 370 2.45 -10.51 1.25
N ILE A 371 3.29 -10.23 0.27
CA ILE A 371 3.21 -10.92 -1.02
C ILE A 371 4.19 -12.08 -0.95
N ALA A 372 3.93 -13.02 -0.04
CA ALA A 372 4.68 -14.26 0.02
C ALA A 372 4.06 -15.30 -0.92
N GLY A 373 4.91 -15.99 -1.66
CA GLY A 373 4.56 -16.92 -2.74
C GLY A 373 3.66 -18.10 -2.36
N ARG A 374 2.45 -17.82 -1.94
CA ARG A 374 1.39 -18.81 -1.96
C ARG A 374 0.59 -18.63 -3.24
N VAL A 375 0.41 -19.72 -3.93
CA VAL A 375 -0.41 -19.84 -5.13
C VAL A 375 -1.71 -19.05 -4.96
N TRP A 376 -1.93 -18.11 -5.84
CA TRP A 376 -3.20 -17.39 -5.98
C TRP A 376 -4.32 -18.41 -6.20
N ASN A 377 -5.06 -18.71 -5.17
CA ASN A 377 -6.36 -19.34 -5.35
C ASN A 377 -7.34 -18.21 -5.67
N PRO A 378 -7.95 -18.22 -6.85
CA PRO A 378 -8.94 -17.20 -7.18
C PRO A 378 -10.07 -17.23 -6.15
N CYS A 379 -10.36 -16.09 -5.57
CA CYS A 379 -11.50 -15.90 -4.69
C CYS A 379 -12.77 -16.41 -5.39
N PRO A 380 -13.54 -17.31 -4.79
CA PRO A 380 -14.81 -17.70 -5.38
C PRO A 380 -15.75 -16.48 -5.37
N ALA A 381 -16.00 -15.95 -6.57
CA ALA A 381 -16.88 -14.80 -6.80
C ALA A 381 -18.24 -14.99 -6.11
N PRO A 382 -19.03 -13.97 -5.78
CA PRO A 382 -19.46 -12.92 -6.74
C PRO A 382 -19.37 -11.47 -6.23
N LEU A 383 -18.65 -11.19 -5.18
CA LEU A 383 -18.65 -9.84 -4.58
C LEU A 383 -17.60 -8.87 -5.14
N CYS A 384 -16.63 -9.40 -5.91
CA CYS A 384 -15.57 -8.57 -6.49
C CYS A 384 -15.99 -7.79 -7.75
N TRP A 385 -17.18 -8.08 -8.31
CA TRP A 385 -17.61 -7.52 -9.59
C TRP A 385 -18.35 -6.17 -9.50
N LYS A 386 -18.66 -5.72 -8.31
CA LYS A 386 -19.41 -4.45 -8.16
C LYS A 386 -18.51 -3.19 -8.15
N HIS A 387 -17.19 -3.37 -8.08
CA HIS A 387 -16.28 -2.22 -8.11
C HIS A 387 -15.21 -2.44 -9.16
N ASN A 388 -15.55 -2.08 -10.41
CA ASN A 388 -14.67 -2.11 -11.57
C ASN A 388 -13.52 -1.10 -11.38
N VAL A 389 -12.42 -1.51 -10.75
CA VAL A 389 -11.18 -0.76 -10.83
C VAL A 389 -10.10 -1.67 -11.41
N LEU A 390 -9.88 -1.44 -12.70
CA LEU A 390 -8.71 -1.83 -13.49
C LEU A 390 -8.07 -3.23 -13.25
N CYS A 391 -8.66 -4.22 -13.81
CA CYS A 391 -7.91 -5.29 -14.45
C CYS A 391 -8.57 -5.66 -15.78
N PRO A 392 -8.18 -5.04 -16.90
CA PRO A 392 -8.63 -5.52 -18.19
C PRO A 392 -7.78 -6.74 -18.59
N HIS A 393 -8.47 -7.82 -18.87
CA HIS A 393 -7.95 -9.04 -19.50
C HIS A 393 -7.18 -10.05 -18.64
N LEU A 394 -7.89 -10.71 -17.74
CA LEU A 394 -7.56 -12.07 -17.36
C LEU A 394 -8.84 -12.91 -17.39
N ALA A 395 -9.23 -13.33 -18.58
CA ALA A 395 -10.26 -14.36 -18.73
C ALA A 395 -9.68 -15.69 -18.24
N PRO A 396 -10.39 -16.44 -17.37
CA PRO A 396 -9.90 -17.73 -16.95
C PRO A 396 -9.88 -18.70 -18.13
N LEU A 397 -8.71 -19.27 -18.38
CA LEU A 397 -8.56 -20.35 -19.36
C LEU A 397 -9.46 -21.53 -18.97
N SER A 398 -10.18 -22.05 -19.96
CA SER A 398 -11.12 -23.14 -19.73
C SER A 398 -10.45 -24.41 -19.19
N PRO A 399 -11.16 -25.23 -18.43
CA PRO A 399 -10.61 -26.49 -17.88
C PRO A 399 -10.05 -27.45 -18.92
N ALA A 400 -10.48 -27.33 -20.17
CA ALA A 400 -10.02 -28.20 -21.28
C ALA A 400 -8.55 -27.95 -21.67
N LEU A 401 -8.03 -26.75 -21.45
CA LEU A 401 -6.63 -26.43 -21.75
C LEU A 401 -5.65 -26.92 -20.67
N ARG A 402 -6.12 -27.14 -19.45
CA ARG A 402 -5.29 -27.71 -18.36
C ARG A 402 -4.97 -29.20 -18.56
N ALA A 403 -5.82 -29.91 -19.29
CA ALA A 403 -5.65 -31.35 -19.47
C ALA A 403 -4.61 -31.70 -20.56
N GLN A 404 -4.25 -30.74 -21.42
CA GLN A 404 -3.38 -31.03 -22.56
C GLN A 404 -1.88 -30.81 -22.29
N HIS A 405 -1.49 -30.15 -21.20
CA HIS A 405 -0.08 -29.87 -20.90
C HIS A 405 0.26 -29.95 -19.41
N PRO A 406 0.34 -31.16 -18.84
CA PRO A 406 0.54 -31.31 -17.39
C PRO A 406 1.97 -31.10 -16.86
N ARG A 407 2.93 -30.71 -17.70
CA ARG A 407 4.35 -30.65 -17.30
C ARG A 407 5.12 -29.39 -17.70
N LEU A 408 4.47 -28.21 -17.73
CA LEU A 408 5.22 -26.98 -17.93
C LEU A 408 5.58 -26.35 -16.56
N PRO A 409 6.86 -26.09 -16.29
CA PRO A 409 7.25 -25.42 -15.05
C PRO A 409 6.67 -24.00 -15.01
N ALA A 410 6.37 -23.56 -13.78
CA ALA A 410 5.68 -22.29 -13.50
C ALA A 410 6.33 -21.05 -14.13
N LEU A 411 7.60 -21.14 -14.50
CA LEU A 411 8.36 -20.05 -15.11
C LEU A 411 7.96 -19.72 -16.57
N LYS A 412 7.33 -20.64 -17.28
CA LYS A 412 6.92 -20.39 -18.68
C LYS A 412 5.57 -19.66 -18.82
N TRP A 413 4.84 -19.50 -17.72
CA TRP A 413 3.55 -18.79 -17.74
C TRP A 413 3.70 -17.26 -17.66
N LEU A 414 4.87 -16.80 -17.24
CA LEU A 414 5.16 -15.36 -17.15
C LEU A 414 5.58 -14.73 -18.49
N GLU A 415 5.85 -15.55 -19.51
CA GLU A 415 6.22 -15.05 -20.85
C GLU A 415 5.02 -14.79 -21.77
N VAL A 416 3.81 -15.14 -21.33
CA VAL A 416 2.58 -15.01 -22.14
C VAL A 416 1.60 -13.97 -21.58
N CYS A 417 1.94 -13.38 -20.40
CA CYS A 417 1.30 -12.20 -19.85
C CYS A 417 2.28 -11.03 -19.86
#